data_26125cb09f5b1c57b59509a81fc366b8
#
_entry.id   26125cb09f5b1c57b59509a81fc366b8
#
_cell.length_a   1.000
_cell.length_b   1.000
_cell.length_c   1.000
_cell.angle_alpha   90.00
_cell.angle_beta   90.00
_cell.angle_gamma   90.00
#
_symmetry.space_group_name_H-M   'P 1'
#
loop_
_entity.id
_entity.type
_entity.pdbx_description
1 polymer ?
#
loop_
_entity_poly.entity_id
_entity_poly.type
_entity_poly.pdbx_seq_one_letter_code
_entity_poly.pdbx_strand_id
1 'polypeptide(L)'
;MKKVRTLFSTALMIGAAFNLSAQNEGEDVVRNSMDIYKSADAVNLTIDGKSEEAFWNHPSNVWHDITRVAVNAVGEKPTDPNGYSARFKAVYDDTYLYVLVEVTDATAIYFDGKNGLTDYDNVELFFGATGEPLAYGERDALHNSQLRMYPGMEGTKYANYASGGGYVASFFSKDDDVSLLSGFEYASDCSATGYTMEAIIPWEVVIPEENAGNIAEGKKILFDINPANVNVERVDPTIGGRETILSWSTPTFDAWRYNCWMGDMNFKGDLSSGIEKIKAGKMSYVMDNGTLTLNGVANGTPVTIYDLQGRTVKTIAFDGEMIDLSAFADGIYVVKANGNTLKIVK
;
A
#
# COMPACT_ATOMS: atom_id res chain seq x y z
N MET A 1 5.25 -17.76 -75.66
CA MET A 1 5.17 -18.26 -74.26
C MET A 1 6.17 -17.48 -73.45
N LYS A 2 5.65 -16.43 -72.69
CA LYS A 2 6.50 -15.62 -71.83
C LYS A 2 6.33 -16.16 -70.38
N LYS A 3 7.44 -16.62 -69.80
CA LYS A 3 7.51 -17.06 -68.42
C LYS A 3 7.54 -15.84 -67.52
N VAL A 4 6.47 -15.64 -66.66
CA VAL A 4 6.44 -14.70 -65.58
C VAL A 4 7.19 -15.31 -64.42
N ARG A 5 8.27 -14.66 -63.97
CA ARG A 5 8.98 -15.00 -62.74
C ARG A 5 8.35 -14.17 -61.63
N THR A 6 7.67 -14.84 -60.74
CA THR A 6 7.18 -14.24 -59.47
C THR A 6 8.38 -14.17 -58.52
N LEU A 7 8.78 -12.93 -58.18
CA LEU A 7 9.72 -12.69 -57.09
C LEU A 7 8.93 -12.75 -55.77
N PHE A 8 9.23 -13.74 -54.96
CA PHE A 8 8.84 -13.70 -53.54
C PHE A 8 9.83 -12.79 -52.81
N SER A 9 9.35 -11.65 -52.42
CA SER A 9 10.03 -10.76 -51.48
C SER A 9 9.80 -11.31 -50.06
N THR A 10 10.83 -11.96 -49.52
CA THR A 10 10.88 -12.37 -48.12
C THR A 10 11.19 -11.11 -47.32
N ALA A 11 10.17 -10.52 -46.72
CA ALA A 11 10.36 -9.50 -45.72
C ALA A 11 10.97 -10.14 -44.47
N LEU A 12 12.25 -9.90 -44.28
CA LEU A 12 12.98 -10.26 -43.07
C LEU A 12 12.49 -9.31 -41.97
N MET A 13 11.54 -9.77 -41.14
CA MET A 13 11.25 -9.08 -39.88
C MET A 13 12.47 -9.24 -38.98
N ILE A 14 13.27 -8.21 -38.91
CA ILE A 14 14.27 -8.06 -37.86
C ILE A 14 13.46 -7.69 -36.61
N GLY A 15 13.08 -8.70 -35.83
CA GLY A 15 12.63 -8.52 -34.51
C GLY A 15 13.78 -7.90 -33.70
N ALA A 16 13.71 -6.62 -33.45
CA ALA A 16 14.52 -6.02 -32.41
C ALA A 16 14.09 -6.70 -31.08
N ALA A 17 14.87 -7.72 -30.71
CA ALA A 17 14.81 -8.22 -29.34
C ALA A 17 15.28 -7.07 -28.45
N PHE A 18 14.33 -6.33 -27.92
CA PHE A 18 14.62 -5.51 -26.76
C PHE A 18 15.11 -6.47 -25.69
N ASN A 19 16.36 -6.34 -25.33
CA ASN A 19 16.85 -6.76 -24.03
C ASN A 19 16.14 -5.90 -22.99
N LEU A 20 14.84 -6.17 -22.73
CA LEU A 20 14.36 -6.12 -21.38
C LEU A 20 15.36 -7.00 -20.64
N SER A 21 16.25 -6.38 -19.87
CA SER A 21 17.12 -7.12 -18.99
C SER A 21 16.21 -8.02 -18.19
N ALA A 22 16.09 -9.29 -18.60
CA ALA A 22 15.60 -10.35 -17.77
C ALA A 22 16.49 -10.28 -16.53
N GLN A 23 16.02 -9.55 -15.52
CA GLN A 23 16.54 -9.75 -14.20
C GLN A 23 16.15 -11.18 -13.88
N ASN A 24 17.16 -12.01 -13.95
CA ASN A 24 17.27 -13.40 -13.58
C ASN A 24 15.93 -14.10 -13.29
N GLU A 25 15.41 -14.80 -14.31
CA GLU A 25 14.46 -15.88 -14.10
C GLU A 25 15.10 -16.82 -13.10
N GLY A 26 14.68 -16.77 -11.82
CA GLY A 26 15.14 -17.68 -10.79
C GLY A 26 15.87 -17.08 -9.59
N GLU A 27 16.05 -15.76 -9.48
CA GLU A 27 16.45 -15.19 -8.19
C GLU A 27 15.28 -15.25 -7.22
N ASP A 28 15.57 -15.63 -5.97
CA ASP A 28 14.64 -15.56 -4.84
C ASP A 28 14.24 -14.10 -4.60
N VAL A 29 13.25 -13.62 -5.33
CA VAL A 29 12.70 -12.27 -5.13
C VAL A 29 11.99 -12.24 -3.79
N VAL A 30 12.55 -11.50 -2.84
CA VAL A 30 11.90 -11.27 -1.55
C VAL A 30 10.67 -10.42 -1.80
N ARG A 31 9.49 -10.99 -1.63
CA ARG A 31 8.21 -10.30 -1.71
C ARG A 31 8.05 -9.34 -0.54
N ASN A 32 7.49 -8.17 -0.80
CA ASN A 32 7.16 -7.23 0.27
C ASN A 32 5.96 -7.74 1.09
N SER A 33 5.83 -7.25 2.30
CA SER A 33 4.73 -7.58 3.19
C SER A 33 4.32 -6.34 3.96
N MET A 34 3.02 -6.12 4.10
CA MET A 34 2.48 -5.03 4.90
C MET A 34 1.33 -5.51 5.78
N ASP A 35 1.14 -4.82 6.89
CA ASP A 35 0.00 -4.96 7.76
C ASP A 35 -0.97 -3.82 7.49
N ILE A 36 -2.24 -4.11 7.23
CA ILE A 36 -3.30 -3.13 7.14
C ILE A 36 -4.31 -3.33 8.26
N TYR A 37 -4.84 -2.24 8.78
CA TYR A 37 -5.69 -2.23 9.96
C TYR A 37 -7.12 -1.89 9.60
N LYS A 38 -8.06 -2.51 10.32
CA LYS A 38 -9.48 -2.18 10.20
C LYS A 38 -9.77 -0.81 10.80
N SER A 39 -10.45 0.06 10.07
CA SER A 39 -10.79 1.41 10.53
C SER A 39 -12.29 1.65 10.41
N ALA A 40 -12.98 1.74 11.54
CA ALA A 40 -14.40 2.11 11.57
C ALA A 40 -14.62 3.57 11.12
N ASP A 41 -13.62 4.43 11.27
CA ASP A 41 -13.73 5.85 10.92
C ASP A 41 -13.54 6.09 9.41
N ALA A 42 -13.00 5.11 8.67
CA ALA A 42 -12.75 5.24 7.24
C ALA A 42 -14.04 5.39 6.42
N VAL A 43 -15.18 4.89 6.91
CA VAL A 43 -16.50 5.10 6.29
C VAL A 43 -16.88 6.58 6.17
N ASN A 44 -16.27 7.46 6.96
CA ASN A 44 -16.51 8.91 6.95
C ASN A 44 -15.48 9.67 6.09
N LEU A 45 -14.67 8.97 5.28
CA LEU A 45 -13.69 9.58 4.40
C LEU A 45 -14.37 10.55 3.44
N THR A 46 -13.82 11.77 3.36
CA THR A 46 -14.16 12.73 2.33
C THR A 46 -13.21 12.51 1.16
N ILE A 47 -13.70 11.97 0.05
CA ILE A 47 -12.87 11.68 -1.12
C ILE A 47 -12.54 12.98 -1.84
N ASP A 48 -11.42 13.61 -1.48
CA ASP A 48 -10.95 14.85 -2.09
C ASP A 48 -9.47 14.80 -2.54
N GLY A 49 -8.81 13.67 -2.33
CA GLY A 49 -7.41 13.45 -2.71
C GLY A 49 -6.41 13.95 -1.68
N LYS A 50 -6.84 14.26 -0.44
CA LYS A 50 -5.96 14.77 0.62
C LYS A 50 -5.87 13.78 1.77
N SER A 51 -4.84 13.90 2.58
CA SER A 51 -4.57 13.01 3.72
C SER A 51 -4.94 13.65 5.06
N GLU A 52 -6.08 14.33 5.13
CA GLU A 52 -6.45 15.13 6.30
C GLU A 52 -7.12 14.29 7.40
N GLU A 53 -7.68 13.13 7.08
CA GLU A 53 -8.36 12.27 8.04
C GLU A 53 -7.44 11.68 9.10
N ALA A 54 -7.95 11.58 10.31
CA ALA A 54 -7.18 11.13 11.48
C ALA A 54 -6.62 9.70 11.30
N PHE A 55 -7.35 8.81 10.63
CA PHE A 55 -6.89 7.43 10.41
C PHE A 55 -5.71 7.34 9.43
N TRP A 56 -5.58 8.28 8.46
CA TRP A 56 -4.36 8.36 7.63
C TRP A 56 -3.13 8.72 8.47
N ASN A 57 -3.31 9.50 9.51
CA ASN A 57 -2.24 9.97 10.38
C ASN A 57 -2.07 9.12 11.65
N HIS A 58 -2.76 7.99 11.75
CA HIS A 58 -2.61 7.08 12.87
C HIS A 58 -1.20 6.44 12.88
N PRO A 59 -0.52 6.33 14.05
CA PRO A 59 0.85 5.78 14.12
C PRO A 59 1.02 4.37 13.55
N SER A 60 -0.01 3.53 13.61
CA SER A 60 0.04 2.18 13.04
C SER A 60 -0.19 2.15 11.52
N ASN A 61 -0.72 3.21 10.93
CA ASN A 61 -0.92 3.35 9.50
C ASN A 61 0.30 4.03 8.87
N VAL A 62 1.34 3.26 8.63
CA VAL A 62 2.63 3.75 8.16
C VAL A 62 2.66 3.91 6.64
N TRP A 63 3.53 4.79 6.14
CA TRP A 63 3.82 4.87 4.72
C TRP A 63 4.62 3.66 4.26
N HIS A 64 4.25 3.14 3.10
CA HIS A 64 4.98 2.12 2.36
C HIS A 64 5.58 2.75 1.11
N ASP A 65 6.91 2.86 1.06
CA ASP A 65 7.61 3.40 -0.09
C ASP A 65 7.56 2.42 -1.27
N ILE A 66 7.35 2.95 -2.48
CA ILE A 66 7.31 2.19 -3.73
C ILE A 66 8.65 2.40 -4.43
N THR A 67 9.57 1.46 -4.27
CA THR A 67 11.00 1.67 -4.61
C THR A 67 11.54 0.79 -5.72
N ARG A 68 10.82 -0.25 -6.14
CA ARG A 68 11.29 -1.11 -7.22
C ARG A 68 11.01 -0.44 -8.56
N VAL A 69 12.00 -0.43 -9.44
CA VAL A 69 11.82 0.06 -10.80
C VAL A 69 11.47 -1.13 -11.68
N ALA A 70 10.19 -1.24 -12.03
CA ALA A 70 9.66 -2.31 -12.85
C ALA A 70 9.88 -2.06 -14.35
N VAL A 71 9.80 -0.79 -14.79
CA VAL A 71 10.13 -0.34 -16.13
C VAL A 71 10.98 0.92 -16.04
N ASN A 72 11.99 1.00 -16.90
CA ASN A 72 12.73 2.20 -17.17
C ASN A 72 13.06 2.25 -18.66
N ALA A 73 12.34 3.07 -19.38
CA ALA A 73 12.52 3.23 -20.83
C ALA A 73 13.70 4.13 -21.20
N VAL A 74 14.30 4.86 -20.27
CA VAL A 74 15.47 5.74 -20.53
C VAL A 74 16.79 4.98 -20.69
N GLY A 75 16.81 3.66 -20.52
CA GLY A 75 17.96 2.80 -20.85
C GLY A 75 19.02 2.65 -19.77
N GLU A 76 18.98 3.44 -18.72
CA GLU A 76 19.77 3.25 -17.51
C GLU A 76 18.83 2.99 -16.34
N LYS A 77 19.18 2.01 -15.51
CA LYS A 77 18.39 1.75 -14.30
C LYS A 77 18.51 3.00 -13.42
N PRO A 78 17.49 3.85 -13.24
CA PRO A 78 17.67 5.06 -12.49
C PRO A 78 17.88 4.68 -11.03
N THR A 79 18.96 5.17 -10.46
CA THR A 79 19.14 5.21 -9.00
C THR A 79 18.27 6.29 -8.38
N ASP A 80 17.84 7.24 -9.19
CA ASP A 80 16.82 8.24 -8.91
C ASP A 80 16.09 8.53 -10.23
N PRO A 81 14.83 8.08 -10.41
CA PRO A 81 14.08 8.32 -11.63
C PRO A 81 13.67 9.79 -11.75
N ASN A 82 14.62 10.71 -11.98
CA ASN A 82 14.38 12.13 -12.21
C ASN A 82 13.53 12.84 -11.13
N GLY A 83 13.66 12.41 -9.86
CA GLY A 83 12.81 12.89 -8.77
C GLY A 83 11.44 12.23 -8.69
N TYR A 84 11.16 11.24 -9.56
CA TYR A 84 9.94 10.46 -9.50
C TYR A 84 9.99 9.49 -8.32
N SER A 85 9.04 9.61 -7.41
CA SER A 85 8.92 8.74 -6.25
C SER A 85 7.46 8.59 -5.83
N ALA A 86 7.14 7.48 -5.17
CA ALA A 86 5.81 7.24 -4.70
C ALA A 86 5.79 6.46 -3.39
N ARG A 87 4.72 6.67 -2.61
CA ARG A 87 4.43 5.92 -1.39
C ARG A 87 2.93 5.81 -1.19
N PHE A 88 2.50 4.87 -0.38
CA PHE A 88 1.08 4.67 -0.11
C PHE A 88 0.80 4.25 1.32
N LYS A 89 -0.45 4.40 1.72
CA LYS A 89 -1.06 3.86 2.93
C LYS A 89 -2.33 3.13 2.58
N ALA A 90 -2.74 2.19 3.43
CA ALA A 90 -4.02 1.52 3.29
C ALA A 90 -4.64 1.21 4.66
N VAL A 91 -5.96 1.30 4.72
CA VAL A 91 -6.80 0.76 5.81
C VAL A 91 -8.00 0.06 5.19
N TYR A 92 -8.75 -0.68 5.97
CA TYR A 92 -9.91 -1.41 5.46
C TYR A 92 -11.08 -1.41 6.45
N ASP A 93 -12.25 -1.72 5.96
CA ASP A 93 -13.39 -2.20 6.74
C ASP A 93 -13.99 -3.48 6.10
N ASP A 94 -15.14 -3.91 6.56
CA ASP A 94 -15.77 -5.13 6.07
C ASP A 94 -16.27 -5.01 4.61
N THR A 95 -16.36 -3.79 4.09
CA THR A 95 -16.92 -3.51 2.76
C THR A 95 -15.87 -2.98 1.79
N TYR A 96 -14.92 -2.18 2.28
CA TYR A 96 -14.02 -1.40 1.43
C TYR A 96 -12.55 -1.52 1.84
N LEU A 97 -11.70 -1.44 0.84
CA LEU A 97 -10.30 -1.02 0.97
C LEU A 97 -10.22 0.48 0.73
N TYR A 98 -9.49 1.18 1.58
CA TYR A 98 -9.16 2.59 1.44
C TYR A 98 -7.68 2.73 1.16
N VAL A 99 -7.32 3.43 0.11
CA VAL A 99 -5.92 3.61 -0.32
C VAL A 99 -5.63 5.10 -0.49
N LEU A 100 -4.52 5.55 0.10
CA LEU A 100 -3.94 6.86 -0.09
C LEU A 100 -2.60 6.69 -0.78
N VAL A 101 -2.40 7.33 -1.93
CA VAL A 101 -1.17 7.29 -2.71
C VAL A 101 -0.63 8.71 -2.85
N GLU A 102 0.65 8.89 -2.58
CA GLU A 102 1.37 10.14 -2.82
C GLU A 102 2.45 9.89 -3.87
N VAL A 103 2.46 10.69 -4.93
CA VAL A 103 3.43 10.63 -6.02
C VAL A 103 4.10 11.99 -6.16
N THR A 104 5.43 12.00 -6.10
CA THR A 104 6.24 13.16 -6.45
C THR A 104 6.63 13.04 -7.91
N ASP A 105 6.20 14.00 -8.73
CA ASP A 105 6.49 14.06 -10.16
C ASP A 105 6.34 15.51 -10.67
N ALA A 106 7.43 16.13 -11.03
CA ALA A 106 7.40 17.49 -11.57
C ALA A 106 7.01 17.54 -13.05
N THR A 107 6.84 16.38 -13.69
CA THR A 107 6.51 16.24 -15.12
C THR A 107 5.19 15.52 -15.35
N ALA A 108 4.40 15.33 -14.31
CA ALA A 108 3.17 14.56 -14.35
C ALA A 108 2.22 15.00 -15.47
N ILE A 109 1.71 14.03 -16.22
CA ILE A 109 0.77 14.23 -17.32
C ILE A 109 -0.60 13.79 -16.87
N TYR A 110 -1.39 14.75 -16.45
CA TYR A 110 -2.72 14.51 -15.89
C TYR A 110 -3.75 14.18 -16.97
N PHE A 111 -4.70 13.34 -16.60
CA PHE A 111 -5.76 12.90 -17.48
C PHE A 111 -6.68 14.10 -17.89
N ASP A 112 -6.80 14.32 -19.19
CA ASP A 112 -7.67 15.33 -19.78
C ASP A 112 -8.60 14.79 -20.90
N GLY A 113 -8.54 13.45 -21.12
CA GLY A 113 -9.38 12.76 -22.09
C GLY A 113 -9.03 12.93 -23.57
N LYS A 114 -7.86 13.54 -23.90
CA LYS A 114 -7.50 13.86 -25.30
C LYS A 114 -6.57 12.85 -25.95
N ASN A 115 -5.78 12.13 -25.16
CA ASN A 115 -4.77 11.18 -25.63
C ASN A 115 -5.17 9.72 -25.29
N GLY A 116 -4.32 8.76 -25.70
CA GLY A 116 -4.50 7.36 -25.33
C GLY A 116 -4.27 7.12 -23.83
N LEU A 117 -4.85 6.06 -23.30
CA LEU A 117 -4.77 5.74 -21.86
C LEU A 117 -3.36 5.44 -21.36
N THR A 118 -2.44 5.11 -22.26
CA THR A 118 -1.03 4.89 -21.93
C THR A 118 -0.18 6.16 -22.00
N ASP A 119 -0.82 7.30 -22.28
CA ASP A 119 -0.17 8.60 -22.45
C ASP A 119 -0.46 9.54 -21.27
N TYR A 120 -0.92 8.98 -20.16
CA TYR A 120 -1.15 9.69 -18.90
C TYR A 120 -0.52 8.95 -17.73
N ASP A 121 -0.09 9.71 -16.76
CA ASP A 121 0.28 9.17 -15.46
C ASP A 121 -0.88 8.41 -14.85
N ASN A 122 -0.57 7.34 -14.18
CA ASN A 122 -1.60 6.50 -13.57
C ASN A 122 -1.04 5.70 -12.40
N VAL A 123 -1.95 5.20 -11.57
CA VAL A 123 -1.65 4.27 -10.48
C VAL A 123 -2.41 2.98 -10.74
N GLU A 124 -1.68 1.87 -10.85
CA GLU A 124 -2.24 0.54 -11.03
C GLU A 124 -2.20 -0.24 -9.71
N LEU A 125 -3.31 -0.79 -9.29
CA LEU A 125 -3.44 -1.68 -8.14
C LEU A 125 -3.72 -3.09 -8.63
N PHE A 126 -3.03 -4.07 -8.05
CA PHE A 126 -3.15 -5.48 -8.40
C PHE A 126 -3.53 -6.28 -7.16
N PHE A 127 -4.47 -7.20 -7.33
CA PHE A 127 -4.99 -8.03 -6.25
C PHE A 127 -4.92 -9.50 -6.65
N GLY A 128 -4.46 -10.36 -5.73
CA GLY A 128 -4.52 -11.80 -5.85
C GLY A 128 -5.33 -12.37 -4.68
N ALA A 129 -6.59 -12.69 -4.94
CA ALA A 129 -7.59 -12.96 -3.93
C ALA A 129 -7.34 -14.21 -3.10
N THR A 130 -6.60 -15.19 -3.63
CA THR A 130 -6.28 -16.44 -2.91
C THR A 130 -5.29 -16.24 -1.75
N GLY A 131 -4.50 -15.16 -1.78
CA GLY A 131 -3.42 -14.92 -0.81
C GLY A 131 -2.19 -15.81 -1.01
N GLU A 132 -2.19 -16.70 -2.00
CA GLU A 132 -1.09 -17.60 -2.29
C GLU A 132 -0.50 -17.32 -3.68
N PRO A 133 0.83 -17.07 -3.78
CA PRO A 133 1.47 -16.84 -5.06
C PRO A 133 1.56 -18.14 -5.86
N LEU A 134 1.33 -18.03 -7.17
CA LEU A 134 1.60 -19.12 -8.10
C LEU A 134 3.08 -19.16 -8.51
N ALA A 135 3.51 -20.22 -9.18
CA ALA A 135 4.83 -20.24 -9.78
C ALA A 135 4.94 -19.23 -10.93
N TYR A 136 6.16 -18.76 -11.21
CA TYR A 136 6.39 -17.86 -12.35
C TYR A 136 5.96 -18.53 -13.67
N GLY A 137 5.23 -17.78 -14.48
CA GLY A 137 4.66 -18.29 -15.73
C GLY A 137 3.23 -18.85 -15.60
N GLU A 138 2.78 -19.14 -14.40
CA GLU A 138 1.40 -19.52 -14.12
C GLU A 138 0.51 -18.28 -13.94
N ARG A 139 -0.72 -18.35 -14.42
CA ARG A 139 -1.70 -17.26 -14.34
C ARG A 139 -2.92 -17.68 -13.54
N ASP A 140 -3.32 -16.81 -12.64
CA ASP A 140 -4.59 -16.94 -11.93
C ASP A 140 -5.65 -16.08 -12.62
N ALA A 141 -6.30 -16.66 -13.62
CA ALA A 141 -7.29 -15.97 -14.42
C ALA A 141 -8.59 -15.67 -13.67
N LEU A 142 -8.84 -16.33 -12.54
CA LEU A 142 -10.11 -16.23 -11.81
C LEU A 142 -10.02 -15.30 -10.60
N HIS A 143 -8.84 -15.22 -9.98
CA HIS A 143 -8.71 -14.60 -8.67
C HIS A 143 -7.78 -13.36 -8.67
N ASN A 144 -7.20 -13.02 -9.83
CA ASN A 144 -6.42 -11.79 -9.97
C ASN A 144 -7.25 -10.68 -10.60
N SER A 145 -7.11 -9.47 -10.07
CA SER A 145 -7.74 -8.28 -10.64
C SER A 145 -6.76 -7.10 -10.69
N GLN A 146 -7.05 -6.16 -11.57
CA GLN A 146 -6.29 -4.92 -11.76
C GLN A 146 -7.24 -3.74 -11.77
N LEU A 147 -6.96 -2.72 -11.00
CA LEU A 147 -7.62 -1.44 -11.03
C LEU A 147 -6.59 -0.36 -11.39
N ARG A 148 -6.90 0.50 -12.36
CA ARG A 148 -6.05 1.60 -12.75
C ARG A 148 -6.80 2.91 -12.59
N MET A 149 -6.18 3.89 -11.94
CA MET A 149 -6.71 5.22 -11.67
C MET A 149 -5.80 6.26 -12.30
N TYR A 150 -6.38 7.31 -12.83
CA TYR A 150 -5.66 8.40 -13.48
C TYR A 150 -5.82 9.68 -12.66
N PRO A 151 -4.73 10.33 -12.23
CA PRO A 151 -4.83 11.65 -11.61
C PRO A 151 -5.35 12.66 -12.63
N GLY A 152 -6.33 13.45 -12.24
CA GLY A 152 -6.97 14.43 -13.10
C GLY A 152 -7.10 15.77 -12.41
N MET A 153 -7.01 16.86 -13.20
CA MET A 153 -7.21 18.20 -12.73
C MET A 153 -8.70 18.52 -12.55
N GLU A 154 -9.04 19.34 -11.54
CA GLU A 154 -10.37 19.94 -11.34
C GLU A 154 -11.53 18.92 -11.32
N GLY A 155 -11.30 17.75 -10.68
CA GLY A 155 -12.34 16.70 -10.54
C GLY A 155 -12.55 15.84 -11.79
N THR A 156 -11.69 15.96 -12.81
CA THR A 156 -11.67 15.01 -13.92
C THR A 156 -11.22 13.64 -13.39
N LYS A 157 -12.05 12.63 -13.58
CA LYS A 157 -11.80 11.27 -13.10
C LYS A 157 -11.87 10.27 -14.24
N TYR A 158 -10.94 9.34 -14.24
CA TYR A 158 -10.97 8.19 -15.11
C TYR A 158 -10.31 6.99 -14.44
N ALA A 159 -10.98 5.87 -14.46
CA ALA A 159 -10.42 4.61 -13.98
C ALA A 159 -10.78 3.48 -14.94
N ASN A 160 -9.98 2.43 -15.00
CA ASN A 160 -10.34 1.19 -15.65
C ASN A 160 -10.03 -0.01 -14.77
N TYR A 161 -10.76 -1.08 -15.02
CA TYR A 161 -10.70 -2.32 -14.26
C TYR A 161 -10.54 -3.51 -15.22
N ALA A 162 -9.79 -4.50 -14.80
CA ALA A 162 -9.67 -5.78 -15.48
C ALA A 162 -9.76 -6.92 -14.46
N SER A 163 -10.57 -7.92 -14.74
CA SER A 163 -10.65 -9.14 -13.96
C SER A 163 -10.24 -10.34 -14.78
N GLY A 164 -9.81 -11.39 -14.11
CA GLY A 164 -9.71 -12.70 -14.70
C GLY A 164 -8.55 -12.94 -15.65
N GLY A 165 -7.39 -12.32 -15.48
CA GLY A 165 -6.18 -12.65 -16.23
C GLY A 165 -6.27 -12.56 -17.75
N GLY A 166 -7.37 -12.07 -18.27
CA GLY A 166 -7.63 -11.78 -19.66
C GLY A 166 -8.27 -10.41 -19.74
N TYR A 167 -7.74 -9.56 -20.60
CA TYR A 167 -8.22 -8.22 -20.84
C TYR A 167 -9.73 -8.17 -21.05
N VAL A 168 -10.48 -7.95 -20.02
CA VAL A 168 -11.79 -7.31 -20.10
C VAL A 168 -11.61 -6.00 -19.38
N ALA A 169 -11.04 -5.03 -20.06
CA ALA A 169 -11.00 -3.68 -19.56
C ALA A 169 -12.42 -3.13 -19.58
N SER A 170 -13.04 -3.05 -18.43
CA SER A 170 -14.22 -2.23 -18.27
C SER A 170 -13.73 -0.80 -18.11
N PHE A 171 -14.00 0.05 -19.06
CA PHE A 171 -13.60 1.46 -19.05
C PHE A 171 -14.65 2.24 -18.29
N PHE A 172 -14.20 3.12 -17.40
CA PHE A 172 -15.06 4.03 -16.67
C PHE A 172 -14.73 5.45 -17.11
N SER A 173 -15.61 6.02 -17.90
CA SER A 173 -15.70 7.46 -17.99
C SER A 173 -16.83 7.92 -17.06
N LYS A 174 -16.87 9.21 -16.77
CA LYS A 174 -17.93 9.84 -15.98
C LYS A 174 -19.35 9.50 -16.50
N ASP A 175 -19.45 9.07 -17.76
CA ASP A 175 -20.67 8.85 -18.50
C ASP A 175 -20.88 7.38 -18.94
N ASP A 176 -19.92 6.46 -18.67
CA ASP A 176 -20.03 5.06 -19.01
C ASP A 176 -20.62 4.23 -17.86
N ASP A 177 -21.22 3.10 -18.20
CA ASP A 177 -21.92 2.20 -17.27
C ASP A 177 -21.00 1.72 -16.13
N VAL A 178 -20.93 2.52 -15.06
CA VAL A 178 -20.24 2.23 -13.79
C VAL A 178 -20.94 1.14 -12.97
N SER A 179 -21.94 0.44 -13.52
CA SER A 179 -22.72 -0.55 -12.79
C SER A 179 -21.88 -1.71 -12.23
N LEU A 180 -20.71 -1.98 -12.82
CA LEU A 180 -19.77 -3.00 -12.35
C LEU A 180 -18.88 -2.52 -11.20
N LEU A 181 -18.82 -1.22 -10.89
CA LEU A 181 -18.03 -0.66 -9.81
C LEU A 181 -18.86 0.18 -8.85
N SER A 182 -20.07 -0.25 -8.58
CA SER A 182 -20.91 0.39 -7.59
C SER A 182 -20.15 0.57 -6.27
N GLY A 183 -20.06 1.81 -5.80
CA GLY A 183 -19.35 2.14 -4.57
C GLY A 183 -17.85 2.40 -4.71
N PHE A 184 -17.25 2.22 -5.89
CA PHE A 184 -15.88 2.67 -6.14
C PHE A 184 -15.85 4.17 -6.35
N GLU A 185 -15.01 4.86 -5.59
CA GLU A 185 -14.75 6.28 -5.73
C GLU A 185 -13.26 6.57 -5.56
N TYR A 186 -12.77 7.60 -6.24
CA TYR A 186 -11.45 8.16 -5.97
C TYR A 186 -11.44 9.65 -6.29
N ALA A 187 -10.48 10.36 -5.71
CA ALA A 187 -10.16 11.74 -6.09
C ALA A 187 -8.64 11.92 -6.11
N SER A 188 -8.20 12.97 -6.80
CA SER A 188 -6.81 13.40 -6.83
C SER A 188 -6.67 14.87 -6.53
N ASP A 189 -5.67 15.24 -5.73
CA ASP A 189 -5.21 16.59 -5.53
C ASP A 189 -3.88 16.76 -6.28
N CYS A 190 -3.91 17.49 -7.39
CA CYS A 190 -2.81 17.62 -8.33
C CYS A 190 -2.09 18.95 -8.16
N SER A 191 -0.76 18.94 -8.25
CA SER A 191 0.12 20.10 -8.10
C SER A 191 1.17 20.14 -9.22
N ALA A 192 2.03 21.15 -9.20
CA ALA A 192 3.17 21.25 -10.12
C ALA A 192 4.31 20.25 -9.78
N THR A 193 4.24 19.57 -8.64
CA THR A 193 5.31 18.69 -8.14
C THR A 193 4.85 17.27 -7.89
N GLY A 194 3.64 16.91 -8.34
CA GLY A 194 3.07 15.59 -8.17
C GLY A 194 1.61 15.62 -7.75
N TYR A 195 1.13 14.52 -7.23
CA TYR A 195 -0.28 14.37 -6.88
C TYR A 195 -0.47 13.44 -5.68
N THR A 196 -1.59 13.61 -5.00
CA THR A 196 -2.10 12.66 -4.02
C THR A 196 -3.41 12.09 -4.53
N MET A 197 -3.65 10.81 -4.32
CA MET A 197 -4.90 10.14 -4.68
C MET A 197 -5.47 9.40 -3.49
N GLU A 198 -6.76 9.56 -3.26
CA GLU A 198 -7.54 8.75 -2.33
C GLU A 198 -8.54 7.89 -3.07
N ALA A 199 -8.72 6.65 -2.64
CA ALA A 199 -9.66 5.73 -3.26
C ALA A 199 -10.44 4.92 -2.21
N ILE A 200 -11.74 4.76 -2.44
CA ILE A 200 -12.62 3.78 -1.79
C ILE A 200 -12.86 2.65 -2.80
N ILE A 201 -12.45 1.46 -2.47
CA ILE A 201 -12.50 0.29 -3.37
C ILE A 201 -13.35 -0.79 -2.70
N PRO A 202 -14.56 -1.08 -3.22
CA PRO A 202 -15.37 -2.18 -2.69
C PRO A 202 -14.63 -3.51 -2.85
N TRP A 203 -14.60 -4.31 -1.80
CA TRP A 203 -13.97 -5.63 -1.86
C TRP A 203 -14.60 -6.52 -2.94
N GLU A 204 -15.91 -6.45 -3.11
CA GLU A 204 -16.64 -7.22 -4.13
C GLU A 204 -16.21 -6.93 -5.58
N VAL A 205 -15.57 -5.76 -5.82
CA VAL A 205 -15.03 -5.40 -7.13
C VAL A 205 -13.73 -6.12 -7.42
N VAL A 206 -12.86 -6.25 -6.41
CA VAL A 206 -11.48 -6.72 -6.61
C VAL A 206 -11.24 -8.13 -6.07
N ILE A 207 -12.13 -8.64 -5.22
CA ILE A 207 -12.06 -9.97 -4.62
C ILE A 207 -13.31 -10.77 -4.97
N PRO A 208 -13.20 -11.92 -5.66
CA PRO A 208 -14.34 -12.80 -5.92
C PRO A 208 -15.05 -13.26 -4.65
N GLU A 209 -16.37 -13.48 -4.72
CA GLU A 209 -17.21 -13.86 -3.57
C GLU A 209 -16.66 -15.09 -2.81
N GLU A 210 -16.17 -16.09 -3.53
CA GLU A 210 -15.56 -17.30 -2.94
C GLU A 210 -14.32 -17.04 -2.10
N ASN A 211 -13.64 -15.89 -2.32
CA ASN A 211 -12.45 -15.47 -1.58
C ASN A 211 -12.74 -14.38 -0.53
N ALA A 212 -13.98 -13.92 -0.39
CA ALA A 212 -14.34 -12.86 0.56
C ALA A 212 -13.93 -13.18 2.00
N GLY A 213 -13.88 -14.46 2.37
CA GLY A 213 -13.40 -14.91 3.68
C GLY A 213 -11.91 -14.67 3.94
N ASN A 214 -11.14 -14.23 2.94
CA ASN A 214 -9.74 -13.81 3.12
C ASN A 214 -9.61 -12.36 3.61
N ILE A 215 -10.69 -11.58 3.56
CA ILE A 215 -10.76 -10.21 4.12
C ILE A 215 -11.15 -10.30 5.59
N ALA A 216 -10.26 -10.83 6.41
CA ALA A 216 -10.50 -11.01 7.83
C ALA A 216 -9.19 -10.95 8.62
N GLU A 217 -9.27 -10.54 9.88
CA GLU A 217 -8.11 -10.51 10.78
C GLU A 217 -7.37 -11.85 10.80
N GLY A 218 -6.05 -11.79 10.65
CA GLY A 218 -5.18 -12.97 10.60
C GLY A 218 -5.11 -13.66 9.24
N LYS A 219 -5.80 -13.14 8.24
CA LYS A 219 -5.74 -13.58 6.84
C LYS A 219 -4.90 -12.62 6.01
N LYS A 220 -4.70 -12.94 4.74
CA LYS A 220 -4.01 -12.09 3.76
C LYS A 220 -4.57 -12.29 2.36
N ILE A 221 -4.30 -11.31 1.51
CA ILE A 221 -4.37 -11.42 0.05
C ILE A 221 -3.02 -11.03 -0.54
N LEU A 222 -2.82 -11.26 -1.83
CA LEU A 222 -1.69 -10.69 -2.54
C LEU A 222 -2.06 -9.29 -3.05
N PHE A 223 -1.08 -8.40 -3.03
CA PHE A 223 -1.26 -7.01 -3.45
C PHE A 223 0.02 -6.45 -4.09
N ASP A 224 -0.16 -5.62 -5.09
CA ASP A 224 0.90 -4.74 -5.58
C ASP A 224 0.32 -3.39 -6.04
N ILE A 225 1.18 -2.39 -6.10
CA ILE A 225 0.84 -1.05 -6.56
C ILE A 225 1.96 -0.52 -7.45
N ASN A 226 1.56 -0.06 -8.65
CA ASN A 226 2.47 0.40 -9.70
C ASN A 226 2.06 1.79 -10.19
N PRO A 227 2.62 2.87 -9.64
CA PRO A 227 2.53 4.18 -10.25
C PRO A 227 3.41 4.25 -11.50
N ALA A 228 2.87 4.83 -12.58
CA ALA A 228 3.53 4.99 -13.86
C ALA A 228 3.68 6.48 -14.21
N ASN A 229 4.92 6.88 -14.46
CA ASN A 229 5.28 8.17 -15.06
C ASN A 229 5.31 8.03 -16.58
N VAL A 230 4.77 9.02 -17.27
CA VAL A 230 4.62 9.04 -18.73
C VAL A 230 5.37 10.22 -19.32
N ASN A 231 5.97 9.99 -20.48
CA ASN A 231 6.55 11.04 -21.32
C ASN A 231 5.96 10.94 -22.73
N VAL A 232 5.08 11.88 -23.08
CA VAL A 232 4.35 11.87 -24.37
C VAL A 232 5.26 12.06 -25.59
N GLU A 233 6.47 12.60 -25.43
CA GLU A 233 7.45 12.70 -26.52
C GLU A 233 8.06 11.33 -26.87
N ARG A 234 7.81 10.34 -26.01
CA ARG A 234 8.40 9.01 -26.09
C ARG A 234 7.34 7.94 -26.31
N VAL A 235 6.94 7.72 -27.54
CA VAL A 235 5.96 6.69 -27.89
C VAL A 235 6.67 5.40 -28.23
N ASP A 236 6.69 4.42 -27.33
CA ASP A 236 7.05 3.04 -27.59
C ASP A 236 5.77 2.21 -27.77
N PRO A 237 5.57 1.54 -28.91
CA PRO A 237 4.34 0.79 -29.17
C PRO A 237 4.11 -0.38 -28.19
N THR A 238 5.12 -0.78 -27.41
CA THR A 238 5.01 -1.88 -26.44
C THR A 238 4.59 -1.44 -25.05
N ILE A 239 4.97 -0.22 -24.64
CA ILE A 239 4.71 0.34 -23.31
C ILE A 239 3.93 1.66 -23.35
N GLY A 240 3.59 2.17 -24.54
CA GLY A 240 2.98 3.48 -24.75
C GLY A 240 3.93 4.62 -24.39
N GLY A 241 3.42 5.70 -23.86
CA GLY A 241 4.19 6.82 -23.37
C GLY A 241 4.92 6.60 -22.05
N ARG A 242 4.83 5.42 -21.43
CA ARG A 242 5.42 5.13 -20.13
C ARG A 242 6.94 5.24 -20.15
N GLU A 243 7.47 6.06 -19.27
CA GLU A 243 8.90 6.24 -19.10
C GLU A 243 9.43 5.42 -17.93
N THR A 244 8.77 5.50 -16.79
CA THR A 244 9.13 4.77 -15.57
C THR A 244 7.88 4.18 -14.93
N ILE A 245 7.96 2.92 -14.54
CA ILE A 245 6.96 2.30 -13.67
C ILE A 245 7.65 1.87 -12.39
N LEU A 246 7.20 2.39 -11.26
CA LEU A 246 7.60 1.87 -9.96
C LEU A 246 6.67 0.73 -9.56
N SER A 247 7.16 -0.16 -8.71
CA SER A 247 6.39 -1.25 -8.12
C SER A 247 6.72 -1.39 -6.64
N TRP A 248 5.72 -1.74 -5.85
CA TRP A 248 5.95 -1.99 -4.43
C TRP A 248 6.63 -3.33 -4.19
N SER A 249 6.22 -4.39 -4.87
CA SER A 249 6.74 -5.75 -4.63
C SER A 249 7.27 -6.44 -5.89
N THR A 250 6.57 -6.37 -7.01
CA THR A 250 6.93 -7.07 -8.24
C THR A 250 8.17 -6.43 -8.89
N PRO A 251 9.21 -7.19 -9.26
CA PRO A 251 10.44 -6.65 -9.85
C PRO A 251 10.29 -6.28 -11.34
N THR A 252 9.17 -6.64 -11.95
CA THR A 252 8.82 -6.40 -13.36
C THR A 252 7.46 -5.74 -13.44
N PHE A 253 7.06 -5.24 -14.62
CA PHE A 253 5.71 -4.71 -14.82
C PHE A 253 4.66 -5.80 -15.11
N ASP A 254 4.97 -7.07 -14.86
CA ASP A 254 4.11 -8.22 -15.17
C ASP A 254 3.11 -8.57 -14.06
N ALA A 255 2.92 -7.73 -13.04
CA ALA A 255 1.91 -7.94 -12.00
C ALA A 255 0.50 -8.17 -12.57
N TRP A 256 0.18 -7.60 -13.73
CA TRP A 256 -1.07 -7.83 -14.45
C TRP A 256 -1.21 -9.26 -15.01
N ARG A 257 -0.11 -10.01 -15.12
CA ARG A 257 -0.09 -11.39 -15.62
C ARG A 257 0.13 -12.41 -14.54
N TYR A 258 1.07 -12.11 -13.61
CA TYR A 258 1.62 -13.07 -12.68
C TYR A 258 1.57 -12.52 -11.27
N ASN A 259 1.04 -13.30 -10.34
CA ASN A 259 0.96 -12.91 -8.95
C ASN A 259 2.14 -13.42 -8.09
N CYS A 260 3.08 -14.15 -8.69
CA CYS A 260 4.19 -14.81 -7.98
C CYS A 260 5.06 -13.87 -7.16
N TRP A 261 5.13 -12.59 -7.54
CA TRP A 261 5.93 -11.58 -6.84
C TRP A 261 5.12 -10.47 -6.17
N MET A 262 3.79 -10.52 -6.25
CA MET A 262 2.94 -9.62 -5.48
C MET A 262 3.24 -9.77 -3.99
N GLY A 263 3.20 -8.68 -3.24
CA GLY A 263 3.43 -8.67 -1.81
C GLY A 263 2.27 -9.25 -1.00
N ASP A 264 2.49 -9.48 0.28
CA ASP A 264 1.45 -9.91 1.20
C ASP A 264 0.78 -8.69 1.85
N MET A 265 -0.53 -8.55 1.69
CA MET A 265 -1.36 -7.60 2.42
C MET A 265 -2.05 -8.36 3.57
N ASN A 266 -1.55 -8.17 4.80
CA ASN A 266 -2.03 -8.90 5.97
C ASN A 266 -3.10 -8.09 6.70
N PHE A 267 -4.24 -8.68 6.95
CA PHE A 267 -5.35 -8.05 7.66
C PHE A 267 -5.15 -8.13 9.17
N LYS A 268 -5.15 -6.99 9.83
CA LYS A 268 -5.07 -6.84 11.29
C LYS A 268 -6.43 -6.38 11.84
N GLY A 269 -6.59 -6.53 13.13
CA GLY A 269 -7.75 -5.99 13.84
C GLY A 269 -7.85 -4.47 13.79
N ASP A 270 -8.74 -3.92 14.60
CA ASP A 270 -9.05 -2.50 14.57
C ASP A 270 -7.83 -1.59 14.68
N LEU A 271 -7.82 -0.55 13.87
CA LEU A 271 -6.95 0.61 14.02
C LEU A 271 -7.37 1.28 15.33
N SER A 272 -6.74 0.87 16.42
CA SER A 272 -7.15 1.35 17.75
C SER A 272 -6.88 2.83 17.87
N SER A 273 -7.93 3.62 18.13
CA SER A 273 -7.82 5.03 18.46
C SER A 273 -6.86 5.24 19.64
N GLY A 274 -5.57 5.46 19.33
CA GLY A 274 -4.61 6.13 20.22
C GLY A 274 -4.23 5.48 21.54
N ILE A 275 -4.67 4.25 21.82
CA ILE A 275 -4.05 3.39 22.82
C ILE A 275 -3.77 2.09 22.08
N GLU A 276 -2.51 1.90 21.61
CA GLU A 276 -2.07 0.53 21.38
C GLU A 276 -2.59 -0.30 22.57
N LYS A 277 -3.48 -1.26 22.30
CA LYS A 277 -3.36 -2.50 23.02
C LYS A 277 -1.99 -3.03 22.63
N ILE A 278 -0.95 -2.50 23.26
CA ILE A 278 0.24 -3.27 23.50
C ILE A 278 -0.36 -4.60 23.95
N LYS A 279 -0.28 -5.63 23.10
CA LYS A 279 -0.44 -7.02 23.56
C LYS A 279 0.45 -7.02 24.77
N ALA A 280 -0.14 -6.97 25.95
CA ALA A 280 0.57 -6.66 27.15
C ALA A 280 1.67 -7.70 27.28
N GLY A 281 2.82 -7.39 26.74
CA GLY A 281 4.05 -7.93 27.23
C GLY A 281 3.91 -7.57 28.69
N LYS A 282 3.59 -8.58 29.49
CA LYS A 282 3.23 -8.47 30.88
C LYS A 282 4.10 -7.39 31.47
N MET A 283 3.48 -6.21 31.85
CA MET A 283 4.26 -5.14 32.47
C MET A 283 5.08 -5.79 33.57
N SER A 284 6.38 -5.64 33.52
CA SER A 284 7.30 -6.25 34.47
C SER A 284 8.20 -5.16 35.05
N TYR A 285 8.84 -5.46 36.17
CA TYR A 285 9.71 -4.52 36.80
C TYR A 285 11.01 -5.17 37.27
N VAL A 286 12.01 -4.34 37.40
CA VAL A 286 13.23 -4.60 38.16
C VAL A 286 13.30 -3.51 39.23
N MET A 287 13.55 -3.91 40.49
CA MET A 287 13.81 -3.00 41.59
C MET A 287 15.27 -3.16 42.01
N ASP A 288 16.04 -2.10 41.94
CA ASP A 288 17.44 -2.07 42.38
C ASP A 288 17.72 -0.80 43.17
N ASN A 289 18.18 -0.96 44.41
CA ASN A 289 18.59 0.14 45.30
C ASN A 289 17.60 1.32 45.35
N GLY A 290 16.29 1.03 45.42
CA GLY A 290 15.23 2.05 45.45
C GLY A 290 14.92 2.66 44.11
N THR A 291 15.43 2.11 43.02
CA THR A 291 15.14 2.53 41.65
C THR A 291 14.27 1.49 40.96
N LEU A 292 13.17 1.93 40.41
CA LEU A 292 12.20 1.08 39.67
C LEU A 292 12.41 1.25 38.17
N THR A 293 12.70 0.16 37.49
CA THR A 293 12.67 0.07 36.02
C THR A 293 11.42 -0.65 35.58
N LEU A 294 10.63 -0.08 34.69
CA LEU A 294 9.44 -0.67 34.10
C LEU A 294 9.72 -1.15 32.68
N ASN A 295 9.34 -2.39 32.37
CA ASN A 295 9.36 -2.94 31.03
C ASN A 295 7.92 -3.08 30.51
N GLY A 296 7.70 -2.87 29.21
CA GLY A 296 6.39 -2.96 28.59
C GLY A 296 5.49 -1.73 28.84
N VAL A 297 6.11 -0.57 29.13
CA VAL A 297 5.43 0.73 29.26
C VAL A 297 6.00 1.68 28.20
N ALA A 298 5.15 2.28 27.38
CA ALA A 298 5.58 3.23 26.34
C ALA A 298 5.91 4.62 26.93
N ASN A 299 6.81 5.34 26.28
CA ASN A 299 7.12 6.73 26.64
C ASN A 299 5.86 7.61 26.54
N GLY A 300 5.71 8.57 27.46
CA GLY A 300 4.55 9.42 27.56
C GLY A 300 3.37 8.81 28.35
N THR A 301 3.41 7.50 28.67
CA THR A 301 2.34 6.84 29.45
C THR A 301 2.28 7.40 30.87
N PRO A 302 1.11 7.82 31.38
CA PRO A 302 0.93 8.16 32.78
C PRO A 302 1.14 6.94 33.68
N VAL A 303 2.15 6.99 34.54
CA VAL A 303 2.41 5.99 35.57
C VAL A 303 2.03 6.56 36.91
N THR A 304 1.13 5.86 37.63
CA THR A 304 0.72 6.23 38.99
C THR A 304 1.07 5.11 39.95
N ILE A 305 1.70 5.48 41.06
CA ILE A 305 2.12 4.58 42.13
C ILE A 305 1.25 4.84 43.36
N TYR A 306 0.70 3.78 43.91
CA TYR A 306 -0.19 3.80 45.08
C TYR A 306 0.45 3.03 46.25
N ASP A 307 0.18 3.45 47.47
CA ASP A 307 0.42 2.63 48.64
C ASP A 307 -0.71 1.57 48.83
N LEU A 308 -0.54 0.72 49.85
CA LEU A 308 -1.55 -0.33 50.13
C LEU A 308 -2.92 0.23 50.60
N GLN A 309 -2.99 1.49 50.98
CA GLN A 309 -4.24 2.17 51.34
C GLN A 309 -4.91 2.80 50.10
N GLY A 310 -4.33 2.63 48.92
CA GLY A 310 -4.84 3.20 47.66
C GLY A 310 -4.56 4.69 47.48
N ARG A 311 -3.71 5.28 48.31
CA ARG A 311 -3.35 6.69 48.20
C ARG A 311 -2.26 6.81 47.12
N THR A 312 -2.38 7.79 46.25
CA THR A 312 -1.36 8.10 45.22
C THR A 312 -0.12 8.67 45.93
N VAL A 313 1.01 8.01 45.71
CA VAL A 313 2.32 8.43 46.23
C VAL A 313 3.21 9.07 45.19
N LYS A 314 3.01 8.74 43.92
CA LYS A 314 3.70 9.37 42.77
C LYS A 314 2.87 9.25 41.51
N THR A 315 2.93 10.28 40.64
CA THR A 315 2.43 10.23 39.27
C THR A 315 3.46 10.90 38.36
N ILE A 316 3.82 10.24 37.27
CA ILE A 316 4.77 10.74 36.27
C ILE A 316 4.26 10.42 34.86
N ALA A 317 4.69 11.17 33.86
CA ALA A 317 4.71 10.73 32.48
C ALA A 317 5.98 9.89 32.27
N PHE A 318 5.84 8.63 31.94
CA PHE A 318 7.00 7.73 31.77
C PHE A 318 7.81 8.16 30.54
N ASP A 319 9.10 8.33 30.71
CA ASP A 319 10.04 8.79 29.69
C ASP A 319 10.98 7.68 29.20
N GLY A 320 10.75 6.45 29.63
CA GLY A 320 11.63 5.31 29.33
C GLY A 320 12.77 5.15 30.33
N GLU A 321 12.92 6.08 31.28
CA GLU A 321 13.99 6.04 32.26
C GLU A 321 13.57 5.36 33.57
N MET A 322 14.53 5.20 34.47
CA MET A 322 14.33 4.62 35.79
C MET A 322 13.57 5.59 36.71
N ILE A 323 12.59 5.09 37.45
CA ILE A 323 11.80 5.87 38.40
C ILE A 323 12.47 5.79 39.79
N ASP A 324 12.94 6.90 40.30
CA ASP A 324 13.51 6.98 41.65
C ASP A 324 12.40 6.90 42.70
N LEU A 325 12.49 5.90 43.56
CA LEU A 325 11.66 5.65 44.71
C LEU A 325 12.47 5.66 46.04
N SER A 326 13.72 6.14 46.02
CA SER A 326 14.62 6.12 47.18
C SER A 326 14.01 6.82 48.43
N ALA A 327 13.21 7.85 48.18
CA ALA A 327 12.52 8.59 49.25
C ALA A 327 11.28 7.88 49.86
N PHE A 328 10.86 6.74 49.29
CA PHE A 328 9.70 6.00 49.75
C PHE A 328 10.11 5.04 50.86
N ALA A 329 9.20 4.76 51.80
CA ALA A 329 9.42 3.74 52.81
C ALA A 329 9.53 2.34 52.16
N ASP A 330 10.26 1.43 52.83
CA ASP A 330 10.24 0.02 52.39
C ASP A 330 8.82 -0.55 52.57
N GLY A 331 8.36 -1.27 51.58
CA GLY A 331 6.99 -1.80 51.60
C GLY A 331 6.47 -2.21 50.22
N ILE A 332 5.19 -2.49 50.19
CA ILE A 332 4.48 -2.91 48.99
C ILE A 332 3.77 -1.72 48.37
N TYR A 333 3.94 -1.55 47.07
CA TYR A 333 3.28 -0.52 46.27
C TYR A 333 2.56 -1.14 45.07
N VAL A 334 1.59 -0.42 44.53
CA VAL A 334 0.88 -0.80 43.30
C VAL A 334 1.16 0.25 42.25
N VAL A 335 1.73 -0.19 41.15
CA VAL A 335 2.02 0.64 39.96
C VAL A 335 0.91 0.42 38.95
N LYS A 336 0.30 1.49 38.47
CA LYS A 336 -0.71 1.48 37.44
C LYS A 336 -0.20 2.27 36.22
N ALA A 337 -0.19 1.64 35.04
CA ALA A 337 0.16 2.25 33.79
C ALA A 337 -0.67 1.61 32.68
N ASN A 338 -1.25 2.43 31.81
CA ASN A 338 -1.97 1.98 30.61
C ASN A 338 -3.01 0.86 30.88
N GLY A 339 -3.80 0.99 31.96
CA GLY A 339 -4.78 0.00 32.37
C GLY A 339 -4.22 -1.27 33.05
N ASN A 340 -2.90 -1.47 33.02
CA ASN A 340 -2.22 -2.56 33.70
C ASN A 340 -1.88 -2.19 35.14
N THR A 341 -1.84 -3.20 36.00
CA THR A 341 -1.50 -3.05 37.41
C THR A 341 -0.39 -4.04 37.78
N LEU A 342 0.62 -3.54 38.49
CA LEU A 342 1.77 -4.32 38.92
C LEU A 342 2.01 -4.09 40.41
N LYS A 343 2.14 -5.15 41.18
CA LYS A 343 2.61 -5.10 42.58
C LYS A 343 4.12 -5.09 42.60
N ILE A 344 4.72 -4.12 43.24
CA ILE A 344 6.16 -4.03 43.50
C ILE A 344 6.46 -4.11 44.97
N VAL A 345 7.67 -4.53 45.31
CA VAL A 345 8.22 -4.53 46.65
C VAL A 345 9.47 -3.68 46.64
N LYS A 346 9.51 -2.67 47.47
CA LYS A 346 10.69 -1.84 47.73
C LYS A 346 11.40 -2.29 49.00
#